data_d86dd56a36085821b859049f1d5f1a14
#
_entry.id   d86dd56a36085821b859049f1d5f1a14
#
_cell.length_a   1.000
_cell.length_b   1.000
_cell.length_c   1.000
_cell.angle_alpha   90.00
_cell.angle_beta   90.00
_cell.angle_gamma   90.00
#
_symmetry.space_group_name_H-M   'P 1'
#
loop_
_entity.id
_entity.type
_entity.pdbx_description
1 polymer ?
#
loop_
_entity_poly.entity_id
_entity_poly.type
_entity_poly.pdbx_seq_one_letter_code
_entity_poly.pdbx_strand_id
1 'polypeptide(L)'
;MRLNRIATVVLAFIATASATAPSLAQTPYDGLWNVTIVTNSGSCEPTASSTLTVADGKISGAGANVSGSIGREGLVRVSINGAYANGQLSGNAGSGKWNGASAGIPCSGRWEASRQ
;
A
#
# COMPACT_ATOMS: atom_id res chain seq x y z
N MET A 1 64.34 26.75 -10.53
CA MET A 1 63.61 26.50 -10.49
C MET A 1 62.83 26.08 -10.46
N ARG A 2 62.52 26.01 -10.41
CA ARG A 2 61.66 25.66 -10.41
C ARG A 2 60.71 25.19 -10.35
N LEU A 3 60.20 25.11 -10.29
CA LEU A 3 59.28 24.71 -10.22
C LEU A 3 58.39 24.32 -10.17
N ASN A 4 57.98 24.31 -10.12
CA ASN A 4 57.08 23.96 -10.07
C ASN A 4 56.27 23.59 -10.02
N ARG A 5 55.85 23.58 -10.00
CA ARG A 5 55.05 23.18 -10.02
C ARG A 5 54.10 22.76 -9.92
N ILE A 6 53.57 22.69 -9.86
CA ILE A 6 52.69 22.31 -9.76
C ILE A 6 51.83 21.88 -9.69
N ALA A 7 51.41 21.74 -9.65
CA ALA A 7 50.51 21.29 -9.60
C ALA A 7 49.60 20.96 -9.50
N THR A 8 49.25 20.88 -9.50
CA THR A 8 48.30 20.54 -9.48
C THR A 8 47.40 20.10 -9.25
N VAL A 9 46.90 19.92 -9.15
CA VAL A 9 45.98 19.51 -8.95
C VAL A 9 45.03 19.13 -8.94
N VAL A 10 44.50 18.97 -8.91
CA VAL A 10 43.54 18.58 -8.97
C VAL A 10 42.61 18.17 -8.65
N LEU A 11 42.06 18.08 -8.58
CA LEU A 11 41.10 17.67 -8.32
C LEU A 11 40.19 17.18 -8.36
N ALA A 12 39.77 16.92 -8.31
CA ALA A 12 38.86 16.41 -8.43
C ALA A 12 37.90 16.16 -8.04
N PHE A 13 37.37 16.14 -8.06
CA PHE A 13 36.43 15.83 -7.76
C PHE A 13 35.56 15.33 -7.76
N ILE A 14 34.96 15.07 -7.69
CA ILE A 14 34.18 14.63 -7.61
C ILE A 14 33.14 14.41 -7.50
N ALA A 15 32.53 14.26 -7.50
CA ALA A 15 31.55 14.08 -7.54
C ALA A 15 30.75 13.53 -7.26
N THR A 16 30.39 13.14 -7.09
CA THR A 16 29.68 12.67 -6.80
C THR A 16 28.59 12.42 -6.80
N ALA A 17 28.00 12.28 -7.00
CA ALA A 17 27.01 12.03 -7.13
C ALA A 17 26.11 11.51 -6.67
N SER A 18 25.83 11.28 -6.26
CA SER A 18 24.97 10.89 -5.77
C SER A 18 23.92 10.50 -6.04
N ALA A 19 23.64 10.05 -6.29
CA ALA A 19 22.73 9.58 -6.65
C ALA A 19 21.64 9.40 -6.17
N THR A 20 21.24 9.40 -5.85
CA THR A 20 20.21 9.37 -5.37
C THR A 20 19.21 8.71 -5.82
N ALA A 21 19.02 7.99 -5.60
CA ALA A 21 18.09 7.22 -5.87
C ALA A 21 16.86 7.61 -5.65
N PRO A 22 16.11 7.45 -6.22
CA PRO A 22 14.89 7.81 -6.08
C PRO A 22 14.13 6.99 -5.58
N SER A 23 14.04 6.88 -4.94
CA SER A 23 13.30 6.15 -4.37
C SER A 23 12.16 5.89 -4.74
N LEU A 24 11.75 5.89 -5.00
CA LEU A 24 10.74 5.75 -5.30
C LEU A 24 9.97 4.92 -5.08
N ALA A 25 9.46 4.86 -5.14
CA ALA A 25 8.68 3.97 -5.14
C ALA A 25 8.26 3.31 -4.11
N GLN A 26 8.65 3.23 -3.19
CA GLN A 26 8.17 2.54 -2.26
C GLN A 26 7.11 3.17 -1.62
N THR A 27 5.99 2.74 -1.44
CA THR A 27 4.96 3.25 -0.61
C THR A 27 5.19 2.76 0.77
N PRO A 28 4.79 3.51 1.75
CA PRO A 28 5.00 3.10 3.14
C PRO A 28 4.16 1.91 3.55
N TYR A 29 3.24 1.47 2.70
CA TYR A 29 2.30 0.43 3.09
C TYR A 29 2.48 -0.87 2.33
N ASP A 30 3.56 -1.01 1.59
CA ASP A 30 3.81 -2.25 0.86
C ASP A 30 4.00 -3.41 1.82
N GLY A 31 3.58 -4.57 1.42
CA GLY A 31 3.72 -5.78 2.21
C GLY A 31 2.46 -6.61 2.21
N LEU A 32 2.43 -7.58 3.11
CA LEU A 32 1.27 -8.45 3.27
C LEU A 32 0.42 -7.94 4.42
N TRP A 33 -0.88 -7.93 4.20
CA TRP A 33 -1.82 -7.44 5.18
C TRP A 33 -2.88 -8.47 5.47
N ASN A 34 -3.16 -8.67 6.74
CA ASN A 34 -4.26 -9.53 7.16
C ASN A 34 -5.47 -8.64 7.34
N VAL A 35 -6.55 -8.99 6.67
CA VAL A 35 -7.76 -8.18 6.67
C VAL A 35 -8.91 -8.99 7.23
N THR A 36 -9.62 -8.41 8.18
CA THR A 36 -10.82 -9.01 8.75
C THR A 36 -12.00 -8.14 8.37
N ILE A 37 -13.01 -8.74 7.80
CA ILE A 37 -14.20 -8.05 7.33
C ILE A 37 -15.34 -8.46 8.22
N VAL A 38 -16.08 -7.49 8.72
CA VAL A 38 -17.22 -7.73 9.62
C VAL A 38 -18.46 -7.17 8.95
N THR A 39 -19.50 -7.98 8.90
CA THR A 39 -20.78 -7.56 8.33
C THR A 39 -21.66 -7.00 9.44
N ASN A 40 -22.07 -5.76 9.30
CA ASN A 40 -22.94 -5.13 10.27
C ASN A 40 -24.39 -5.13 9.80
N SER A 41 -24.62 -5.22 8.51
CA SER A 41 -25.95 -5.16 7.95
C SER A 41 -26.03 -6.05 6.74
N GLY A 42 -27.11 -6.77 6.59
CA GLY A 42 -27.31 -7.67 5.47
C GLY A 42 -26.96 -9.10 5.83
N SER A 43 -27.06 -9.98 4.84
CA SER A 43 -26.91 -11.41 5.06
C SER A 43 -25.61 -11.98 4.57
N CYS A 44 -24.61 -11.13 4.34
CA CYS A 44 -23.28 -11.63 4.00
C CYS A 44 -22.66 -12.32 5.20
N GLU A 45 -21.57 -13.06 4.97
CA GLU A 45 -20.89 -13.75 6.05
C GLU A 45 -20.63 -12.79 7.20
N PRO A 46 -20.91 -13.16 8.43
CA PRO A 46 -20.69 -12.25 9.57
C PRO A 46 -19.27 -11.77 9.70
N THR A 47 -18.31 -12.64 9.47
CA THR A 47 -16.91 -12.25 9.44
C THR A 47 -16.20 -13.07 8.38
N ALA A 48 -15.16 -12.48 7.84
CA ALA A 48 -14.32 -13.15 6.88
C ALA A 48 -12.93 -12.58 7.00
N SER A 49 -11.95 -13.41 6.70
CA SER A 49 -10.54 -12.97 6.76
C SER A 49 -9.86 -13.29 5.46
N SER A 50 -8.93 -12.47 5.09
CA SER A 50 -8.16 -12.72 3.89
C SER A 50 -6.82 -12.00 4.01
N THR A 51 -5.89 -12.42 3.16
CA THR A 51 -4.58 -11.78 3.09
C THR A 51 -4.50 -11.05 1.77
N LEU A 52 -4.11 -9.81 1.83
CA LEU A 52 -3.94 -8.99 0.64
C LEU A 52 -2.50 -8.54 0.55
N THR A 53 -2.05 -8.34 -0.66
CA THR A 53 -0.70 -7.86 -0.91
C THR A 53 -0.76 -6.43 -1.40
N VAL A 54 0.11 -5.61 -0.88
CA VAL A 54 0.25 -4.24 -1.35
C VAL A 54 1.65 -4.11 -1.95
N ALA A 55 1.72 -3.68 -3.18
CA ALA A 55 2.98 -3.47 -3.86
C ALA A 55 2.87 -2.19 -4.69
N ASP A 56 3.76 -1.25 -4.45
CA ASP A 56 3.75 0.03 -5.13
C ASP A 56 2.39 0.71 -5.01
N GLY A 57 1.77 0.57 -3.84
CA GLY A 57 0.48 1.19 -3.58
C GLY A 57 -0.70 0.50 -4.23
N LYS A 58 -0.49 -0.65 -4.86
CA LYS A 58 -1.58 -1.39 -5.49
C LYS A 58 -1.93 -2.61 -4.69
N ILE A 59 -3.21 -2.88 -4.58
CA ILE A 59 -3.71 -3.97 -3.77
C ILE A 59 -4.07 -5.14 -4.67
N SER A 60 -3.65 -6.33 -4.28
CA SER A 60 -4.02 -7.55 -4.98
C SER A 60 -4.26 -8.65 -3.97
N GLY A 61 -4.94 -9.69 -4.40
CA GLY A 61 -5.22 -10.84 -3.54
C GLY A 61 -5.27 -12.10 -4.37
N ALA A 62 -4.87 -13.20 -3.77
CA ALA A 62 -4.81 -14.46 -4.47
C ALA A 62 -6.21 -14.97 -4.74
N GLY A 63 -6.45 -15.37 -5.96
CA GLY A 63 -7.68 -16.05 -6.30
C GLY A 63 -8.93 -15.20 -6.30
N ALA A 64 -8.82 -13.91 -6.22
CA ALA A 64 -10.01 -13.07 -6.19
C ALA A 64 -9.85 -11.91 -7.14
N ASN A 65 -10.96 -11.35 -7.54
CA ASN A 65 -10.94 -10.15 -8.33
C ASN A 65 -10.74 -8.98 -7.39
N VAL A 66 -9.51 -8.66 -7.12
CA VAL A 66 -9.17 -7.59 -6.23
C VAL A 66 -8.45 -6.52 -7.03
N SER A 67 -8.91 -5.30 -6.89
CA SER A 67 -8.23 -4.19 -7.51
C SER A 67 -8.40 -2.98 -6.64
N GLY A 68 -7.33 -2.28 -6.38
CA GLY A 68 -7.41 -1.12 -5.53
C GLY A 68 -6.06 -0.48 -5.34
N SER A 69 -6.08 0.58 -4.57
CA SER A 69 -4.86 1.32 -4.35
C SER A 69 -4.86 1.95 -2.97
N ILE A 70 -3.66 2.25 -2.50
CA ILE A 70 -3.44 2.94 -1.25
C ILE A 70 -2.59 4.16 -1.56
N GLY A 71 -3.09 5.32 -1.19
CA GLY A 71 -2.36 6.55 -1.39
C GLY A 71 -1.24 6.69 -0.39
N ARG A 72 -0.33 7.63 -0.62
CA ARG A 72 0.76 7.82 0.26
C ARG A 72 0.34 8.14 1.64
N GLU A 73 -0.81 8.74 1.82
CA GLU A 73 -1.31 9.09 3.13
C GLU A 73 -2.12 8.00 3.76
N GLY A 74 -2.18 6.83 3.12
CA GLY A 74 -2.89 5.70 3.69
C GLY A 74 -4.34 5.56 3.29
N LEU A 75 -4.84 6.39 2.39
CA LEU A 75 -6.20 6.27 1.95
C LEU A 75 -6.36 5.02 1.11
N VAL A 76 -7.30 4.18 1.49
CA VAL A 76 -7.55 2.90 0.84
C VAL A 76 -8.82 2.95 0.02
N ARG A 77 -8.74 2.45 -1.20
CA ARG A 77 -9.89 2.23 -2.03
C ARG A 77 -9.69 0.91 -2.73
N VAL A 78 -10.60 -0.02 -2.53
CA VAL A 78 -10.42 -1.34 -3.09
C VAL A 78 -11.76 -1.94 -3.47
N SER A 79 -11.75 -2.73 -4.52
CA SER A 79 -12.89 -3.49 -4.97
C SER A 79 -12.52 -4.97 -4.88
N ILE A 80 -13.36 -5.76 -4.24
CA ILE A 80 -13.11 -7.18 -4.07
C ILE A 80 -14.38 -7.90 -4.47
N ASN A 81 -14.34 -8.63 -5.59
CA ASN A 81 -15.49 -9.39 -6.07
C ASN A 81 -16.77 -8.56 -6.13
N GLY A 82 -16.66 -7.32 -6.51
CA GLY A 82 -17.83 -6.46 -6.64
C GLY A 82 -18.19 -5.67 -5.40
N ALA A 83 -17.60 -5.98 -4.26
CA ALA A 83 -17.79 -5.18 -3.07
C ALA A 83 -16.75 -4.05 -3.07
N TYR A 84 -17.11 -2.95 -2.45
CA TYR A 84 -16.21 -1.81 -2.37
C TYR A 84 -15.85 -1.52 -0.94
N ALA A 85 -14.61 -1.21 -0.70
CA ALA A 85 -14.14 -0.85 0.62
C ALA A 85 -13.29 0.41 0.54
N ASN A 86 -13.32 1.19 1.60
CA ASN A 86 -12.45 2.34 1.69
C ASN A 86 -12.12 2.56 3.15
N GLY A 87 -11.07 3.26 3.40
CA GLY A 87 -10.62 3.49 4.76
C GLY A 87 -9.25 4.10 4.80
N GLN A 88 -8.58 3.86 5.90
CA GLN A 88 -7.34 4.53 6.19
C GLN A 88 -6.37 3.57 6.84
N LEU A 89 -5.14 3.56 6.36
CA LEU A 89 -4.04 2.86 7.01
C LEU A 89 -3.19 3.87 7.78
N SER A 90 -2.63 3.42 8.86
CA SER A 90 -1.73 4.23 9.64
C SER A 90 -0.73 3.29 10.28
N GLY A 91 0.54 3.41 9.93
CA GLY A 91 1.55 2.49 10.42
C GLY A 91 1.27 1.08 9.91
N ASN A 92 1.14 0.14 10.81
CA ASN A 92 0.92 -1.26 10.46
C ASN A 92 -0.51 -1.70 10.66
N ALA A 93 -1.44 -0.78 10.76
CA ALA A 93 -2.83 -1.09 10.99
C ALA A 93 -3.73 -0.22 10.15
N GLY A 94 -4.97 -0.63 10.01
CA GLY A 94 -5.92 0.17 9.28
C GLY A 94 -7.33 -0.28 9.52
N SER A 95 -8.28 0.51 9.07
CA SER A 95 -9.69 0.19 9.22
C SER A 95 -10.50 1.01 8.24
N GLY A 96 -11.72 0.61 8.05
CA GLY A 96 -12.61 1.33 7.17
C GLY A 96 -13.96 0.67 7.09
N LYS A 97 -14.67 0.99 6.04
CA LYS A 97 -16.01 0.50 5.78
C LYS A 97 -16.07 -0.17 4.44
N TRP A 98 -17.04 -1.04 4.28
CA TRP A 98 -17.25 -1.70 3.01
C TRP A 98 -18.74 -1.85 2.75
N ASN A 99 -19.08 -2.05 1.50
CA ASN A 99 -20.44 -2.42 1.13
C ASN A 99 -20.38 -3.32 -0.08
N GLY A 100 -21.38 -4.18 -0.17
CA GLY A 100 -21.47 -5.16 -1.24
C GLY A 100 -22.86 -5.74 -1.25
N ALA A 101 -22.97 -6.98 -1.69
CA ALA A 101 -24.26 -7.63 -1.76
C ALA A 101 -24.10 -9.13 -1.72
N SER A 102 -25.17 -9.81 -1.29
CA SER A 102 -25.24 -11.25 -1.32
C SER A 102 -26.57 -11.57 -1.99
N ALA A 103 -26.51 -12.25 -3.13
CA ALA A 103 -27.71 -12.60 -3.90
C ALA A 103 -28.56 -11.36 -4.19
N GLY A 104 -27.93 -10.25 -4.49
CA GLY A 104 -28.65 -9.03 -4.79
C GLY A 104 -29.09 -8.22 -3.59
N ILE A 105 -28.88 -8.71 -2.39
CA ILE A 105 -29.30 -8.02 -1.18
C ILE A 105 -28.11 -7.26 -0.61
N PRO A 106 -28.24 -5.97 -0.36
CA PRO A 106 -27.11 -5.16 0.11
C PRO A 106 -26.56 -5.63 1.46
N CYS A 107 -25.25 -5.59 1.59
CA CYS A 107 -24.55 -5.83 2.83
C CYS A 107 -23.59 -4.69 3.08
N SER A 108 -23.30 -4.44 4.32
CA SER A 108 -22.30 -3.44 4.62
C SER A 108 -21.70 -3.73 5.99
N GLY A 109 -20.58 -3.12 6.25
CA GLY A 109 -19.91 -3.30 7.52
C GLY A 109 -18.60 -2.56 7.57
N ARG A 110 -17.69 -3.12 8.36
CA ARG A 110 -16.39 -2.51 8.54
C ARG A 110 -15.30 -3.53 8.30
N TRP A 111 -14.12 -3.07 8.17
CA TRP A 111 -12.96 -3.95 8.05
C TRP A 111 -11.82 -3.41 8.92
N GLU A 112 -10.93 -4.31 9.29
CA GLU A 112 -9.73 -3.97 10.01
C GLU A 112 -8.59 -4.72 9.37
N ALA A 113 -7.42 -4.13 9.38
CA ALA A 113 -6.27 -4.74 8.76
C ALA A 113 -5.03 -4.54 9.62
N SER A 114 -4.13 -5.50 9.52
CA SER A 114 -2.83 -5.37 10.17
C SER A 114 -1.78 -5.94 9.24
N ARG A 115 -0.63 -5.31 9.20
CA ARG A 115 0.46 -5.78 8.35
C ARG A 115 1.17 -6.94 9.04
N GLN A 116 1.50 -7.95 8.27
CA GLN A 116 2.24 -9.09 8.80
C GLN A 116 3.68 -8.71 9.09
#